data_9b2288ba8386598e25337a6af6ae6163
#
_entry.id   9b2288ba8386598e25337a6af6ae6163
#
_cell.length_a   1.000
_cell.length_b   1.000
_cell.length_c   1.000
_cell.angle_alpha   90.00
_cell.angle_beta   90.00
_cell.angle_gamma   90.00
#
_symmetry.space_group_name_H-M   'P 1'
#
loop_
_entity.id
_entity.type
_entity.pdbx_description
1 polymer ?
#
loop_
_entity_poly.entity_id
_entity_poly.type
_entity_poly.pdbx_seq_one_letter_code
_entity_poly.pdbx_strand_id
1 'polypeptide(L)'
;MAGHAACESAPPLARRFVRRPRAVLRLRGGGCSGSKPDAPSIQDLDSLAAGNPDRDRYTKPKSIWAALATGHVGLVKASYLIKLADEGGVLSRRQELPPEAFVSVKELKALVGKGNEDEVLPVIAISFCWDTAPHPDPSGKQLATVAAALKKEMVKYKRAGGIFKGFSEMGVFWDWASIYQKDPTLFDESETPNAKPEGPERDAFIAGLKAEPSTNFYGGEAYGKSRTPDEIEGFRYALHQTMDLWYAHQGTAVYMLTQLPDGSARKVGYADSGWTTYERCSAEQIKKFSLLAVQWKLVLDLGVGADQERQRAWPVGMTTTAMRRRHA
;
A
#
# COMPACT_ATOMS: atom_id res chain seq x y z
N MET A 1 -27.58 8.48 -13.74
CA MET A 1 -27.03 7.44 -14.62
C MET A 1 -25.59 7.22 -14.19
N ALA A 2 -25.29 6.04 -13.68
CA ALA A 2 -24.06 5.77 -12.95
C ALA A 2 -22.99 5.24 -13.90
N GLY A 3 -22.04 6.09 -14.29
CA GLY A 3 -20.83 5.66 -14.98
C GLY A 3 -19.85 5.05 -13.98
N HIS A 4 -19.66 3.74 -13.98
CA HIS A 4 -18.59 3.11 -13.26
C HIS A 4 -17.27 3.40 -14.00
N ALA A 5 -16.42 4.23 -13.41
CA ALA A 5 -15.02 4.27 -13.83
C ALA A 5 -14.45 2.88 -13.54
N ALA A 6 -14.25 2.07 -14.56
CA ALA A 6 -13.54 0.82 -14.43
C ALA A 6 -12.08 1.17 -14.08
N CYS A 7 -11.76 1.14 -12.80
CA CYS A 7 -10.39 0.96 -12.38
C CYS A 7 -9.90 -0.30 -13.11
N GLU A 8 -8.75 -0.22 -13.80
CA GLU A 8 -8.11 -1.42 -14.35
C GLU A 8 -8.23 -2.52 -13.30
N SER A 9 -9.07 -3.52 -13.58
CA SER A 9 -9.14 -4.68 -12.73
C SER A 9 -7.76 -5.31 -12.80
N ALA A 10 -7.00 -5.18 -11.73
CA ALA A 10 -5.78 -5.95 -11.56
C ALA A 10 -6.11 -7.39 -11.97
N PRO A 11 -5.29 -8.05 -12.77
CA PRO A 11 -5.52 -9.44 -13.11
C PRO A 11 -5.73 -10.19 -11.80
N PRO A 12 -6.64 -11.16 -11.73
CA PRO A 12 -6.99 -11.83 -10.49
C PRO A 12 -5.73 -12.52 -9.94
N LEU A 13 -5.04 -11.86 -9.02
CA LEU A 13 -3.93 -12.41 -8.22
C LEU A 13 -4.39 -13.62 -7.38
N ALA A 14 -5.70 -13.88 -7.34
CA ALA A 14 -6.32 -14.96 -6.58
C ALA A 14 -6.01 -16.38 -7.07
N ARG A 15 -5.29 -16.60 -8.19
CA ARG A 15 -5.09 -17.95 -8.74
C ARG A 15 -3.71 -18.57 -8.54
N ARG A 16 -2.84 -18.01 -7.73
CA ARG A 16 -1.61 -18.69 -7.28
C ARG A 16 -1.50 -18.84 -5.77
N PHE A 17 -2.62 -19.06 -5.10
CA PHE A 17 -2.56 -19.85 -3.86
C PHE A 17 -2.33 -21.30 -4.30
N VAL A 18 -1.07 -21.69 -4.35
CA VAL A 18 -0.68 -23.10 -4.42
C VAL A 18 -1.40 -23.80 -3.29
N ARG A 19 -2.39 -24.63 -3.65
CA ARG A 19 -3.02 -25.55 -2.70
C ARG A 19 -1.89 -26.42 -2.12
N ARG A 20 -1.47 -26.11 -0.91
CA ARG A 20 -0.68 -27.05 -0.13
C ARG A 20 -1.55 -28.28 0.11
N PRO A 21 -1.04 -29.50 -0.08
CA PRO A 21 -1.79 -30.71 0.22
C PRO A 21 -2.18 -30.65 1.70
N ARG A 22 -3.47 -30.72 1.98
CA ARG A 22 -3.98 -31.00 3.31
C ARG A 22 -3.41 -32.35 3.72
N ALA A 23 -2.46 -32.35 4.64
CA ALA A 23 -2.12 -33.57 5.37
C ALA A 23 -3.36 -33.97 6.15
N VAL A 24 -4.08 -34.94 5.63
CA VAL A 24 -5.18 -35.59 6.34
C VAL A 24 -4.51 -36.47 7.40
N LEU A 25 -4.40 -35.96 8.61
CA LEU A 25 -4.05 -36.78 9.77
C LEU A 25 -5.24 -37.75 10.01
N ARG A 26 -5.09 -38.98 9.53
CA ARG A 26 -5.99 -40.08 9.94
C ARG A 26 -5.66 -40.39 11.40
N LEU A 27 -6.49 -39.90 12.30
CA LEU A 27 -6.51 -40.37 13.68
C LEU A 27 -7.02 -41.80 13.67
N ARG A 28 -6.11 -42.79 13.88
CA ARG A 28 -6.48 -44.14 14.30
C ARG A 28 -6.96 -44.04 15.74
N GLY A 29 -8.21 -44.44 15.96
CA GLY A 29 -8.78 -44.60 17.28
C GLY A 29 -8.00 -45.68 18.05
N GLY A 30 -7.39 -45.27 19.14
CA GLY A 30 -6.86 -46.11 20.19
C GLY A 30 -7.20 -45.39 21.49
N GLY A 31 -8.14 -45.93 22.24
CA GLY A 31 -8.53 -45.42 23.56
C GLY A 31 -7.38 -45.59 24.54
N CYS A 32 -6.93 -44.49 25.09
CA CYS A 32 -6.19 -44.43 26.35
C CYS A 32 -6.53 -43.06 27.00
N SER A 33 -6.90 -43.10 28.25
CA SER A 33 -7.06 -41.97 29.14
C SER A 33 -5.74 -41.20 29.28
N GLY A 34 -5.53 -40.22 28.41
CA GLY A 34 -4.40 -39.34 28.45
C GLY A 34 -4.90 -37.89 28.58
N SER A 35 -4.34 -37.14 29.50
CA SER A 35 -4.46 -35.70 29.63
C SER A 35 -4.43 -35.03 28.25
N LYS A 36 -5.36 -34.09 28.03
CA LYS A 36 -5.35 -33.26 26.83
C LYS A 36 -3.95 -32.63 26.70
N PRO A 37 -3.31 -32.72 25.53
CA PRO A 37 -2.05 -31.99 25.32
C PRO A 37 -2.35 -30.50 25.51
N ASP A 38 -1.57 -29.87 26.34
CA ASP A 38 -1.66 -28.43 26.53
C ASP A 38 -1.49 -27.72 25.20
N ALA A 39 -2.28 -26.70 24.96
CA ALA A 39 -2.13 -25.87 23.78
C ALA A 39 -0.70 -25.31 23.75
N PRO A 40 -0.01 -25.31 22.60
CA PRO A 40 1.36 -24.82 22.51
C PRO A 40 1.46 -23.42 23.05
N SER A 41 2.47 -23.16 23.86
CA SER A 41 2.72 -21.82 24.41
C SER A 41 3.04 -20.83 23.29
N ILE A 42 2.84 -19.53 23.55
CA ILE A 42 3.23 -18.47 22.58
C ILE A 42 4.71 -18.60 22.18
N GLN A 43 5.57 -19.03 23.09
CA GLN A 43 6.99 -19.28 22.83
C GLN A 43 7.22 -20.47 21.89
N ASP A 44 6.39 -21.52 21.97
CA ASP A 44 6.46 -22.66 21.05
C ASP A 44 6.01 -22.26 19.64
N LEU A 45 4.99 -21.41 19.53
CA LEU A 45 4.55 -20.88 18.25
C LEU A 45 5.60 -19.95 17.62
N ASP A 46 6.30 -19.17 18.44
CA ASP A 46 7.40 -18.32 17.97
C ASP A 46 8.63 -19.13 17.54
N SER A 47 8.93 -20.23 18.23
CA SER A 47 10.03 -21.13 17.85
C SER A 47 9.75 -21.91 16.56
N LEU A 48 8.51 -22.33 16.35
CA LEU A 48 8.06 -22.97 15.09
C LEU A 48 8.08 -22.01 13.89
N ALA A 49 7.96 -20.71 14.15
CA ALA A 49 8.02 -19.67 13.14
C ALA A 49 9.46 -19.14 12.91
N ALA A 50 10.42 -19.49 13.76
CA ALA A 50 11.82 -19.10 13.59
C ALA A 50 12.37 -19.76 12.33
N GLY A 51 12.82 -18.93 11.37
CA GLY A 51 13.33 -19.41 10.08
C GLY A 51 12.30 -19.57 8.96
N ASN A 52 11.06 -19.18 9.16
CA ASN A 52 10.10 -19.10 8.06
C ASN A 52 10.43 -17.91 7.13
N PRO A 53 10.87 -18.16 5.87
CA PRO A 53 11.25 -17.09 4.95
C PRO A 53 10.10 -16.11 4.65
N ASP A 54 8.85 -16.58 4.67
CA ASP A 54 7.68 -15.73 4.47
C ASP A 54 7.49 -14.76 5.65
N ARG A 55 7.75 -15.22 6.89
CA ARG A 55 7.72 -14.35 8.06
C ARG A 55 8.83 -13.30 8.01
N ASP A 56 10.07 -13.73 7.68
CA ASP A 56 11.22 -12.85 7.56
C ASP A 56 11.00 -11.73 6.55
N ARG A 57 10.29 -12.02 5.46
CA ARG A 57 9.92 -11.04 4.44
C ARG A 57 9.21 -9.83 5.02
N TYR A 58 8.28 -10.04 5.94
CA TYR A 58 7.44 -8.96 6.49
C TYR A 58 7.88 -8.45 7.85
N THR A 59 8.92 -9.04 8.43
CA THR A 59 9.39 -8.67 9.78
C THR A 59 10.82 -8.13 9.79
N LYS A 60 11.60 -8.40 8.77
CA LYS A 60 13.03 -8.00 8.74
C LYS A 60 13.26 -6.83 7.76
N PRO A 61 13.93 -5.77 8.21
CA PRO A 61 14.24 -4.61 7.36
C PRO A 61 15.00 -4.96 6.08
N LYS A 62 15.72 -6.08 6.07
CA LYS A 62 16.47 -6.55 4.89
C LYS A 62 15.62 -6.71 3.64
N SER A 63 14.33 -7.06 3.78
CA SER A 63 13.41 -7.21 2.65
C SER A 63 13.08 -5.87 1.99
N ILE A 64 12.88 -4.82 2.79
CA ILE A 64 12.72 -3.43 2.30
C ILE A 64 14.00 -2.96 1.58
N TRP A 65 15.17 -3.21 2.21
CA TRP A 65 16.45 -2.80 1.61
C TRP A 65 16.71 -3.53 0.29
N ALA A 66 16.39 -4.80 0.20
CA ALA A 66 16.53 -5.59 -1.01
C ALA A 66 15.61 -5.06 -2.12
N ALA A 67 14.35 -4.77 -1.82
CA ALA A 67 13.42 -4.22 -2.78
C ALA A 67 13.89 -2.88 -3.35
N LEU A 68 14.38 -1.98 -2.49
CA LEU A 68 14.90 -0.66 -2.92
C LEU A 68 16.23 -0.76 -3.69
N ALA A 69 17.10 -1.73 -3.34
CA ALA A 69 18.39 -1.91 -3.99
C ALA A 69 18.28 -2.31 -5.47
N THR A 70 17.14 -2.84 -5.90
CA THR A 70 16.90 -3.14 -7.32
C THR A 70 16.78 -1.89 -8.19
N GLY A 71 16.47 -0.75 -7.59
CA GLY A 71 16.18 0.48 -8.33
C GLY A 71 14.79 0.51 -9.00
N HIS A 72 14.02 -0.58 -8.92
CA HIS A 72 12.68 -0.63 -9.52
C HIS A 72 11.60 0.08 -8.69
N VAL A 73 11.86 0.34 -7.43
CA VAL A 73 11.00 1.13 -6.54
C VAL A 73 11.81 2.25 -5.92
N GLY A 74 11.22 3.45 -5.82
CA GLY A 74 11.78 4.59 -5.12
C GLY A 74 10.86 5.04 -3.98
N LEU A 75 11.42 5.48 -2.86
CA LEU A 75 10.65 6.14 -1.81
C LEU A 75 10.88 7.64 -1.87
N VAL A 76 9.81 8.41 -1.94
CA VAL A 76 9.89 9.87 -1.97
C VAL A 76 10.15 10.41 -0.56
N LYS A 77 11.04 11.38 -0.41
CA LYS A 77 11.30 12.03 0.88
C LYS A 77 10.05 12.74 1.40
N ALA A 78 9.74 12.55 2.66
CA ALA A 78 8.63 13.27 3.29
C ALA A 78 8.83 14.78 3.23
N SER A 79 10.07 15.27 3.42
CA SER A 79 10.40 16.69 3.27
C SER A 79 10.13 17.24 1.86
N TYR A 80 10.36 16.43 0.82
CA TYR A 80 10.04 16.81 -0.56
C TYR A 80 8.53 16.95 -0.77
N LEU A 81 7.74 15.97 -0.32
CA LEU A 81 6.27 16.02 -0.42
C LEU A 81 5.67 17.20 0.33
N ILE A 82 6.21 17.49 1.51
CA ILE A 82 5.80 18.65 2.31
C ILE A 82 6.07 19.95 1.56
N LYS A 83 7.28 20.10 1.01
CA LYS A 83 7.65 21.29 0.24
C LYS A 83 6.76 21.46 -0.99
N LEU A 84 6.57 20.39 -1.75
CA LEU A 84 5.72 20.39 -2.94
C LEU A 84 4.28 20.82 -2.62
N ALA A 85 3.71 20.30 -1.52
CA ALA A 85 2.37 20.67 -1.07
C ALA A 85 2.28 22.14 -0.61
N ASP A 86 3.31 22.65 0.08
CA ASP A 86 3.38 24.05 0.52
C ASP A 86 3.46 25.05 -0.65
N GLU A 87 4.03 24.60 -1.75
CA GLU A 87 4.10 25.35 -3.01
C GLU A 87 2.82 25.21 -3.85
N GLY A 88 1.80 24.47 -3.38
CA GLY A 88 0.56 24.20 -4.11
C GLY A 88 0.78 23.31 -5.34
N GLY A 89 1.84 22.50 -5.33
CA GLY A 89 2.18 21.62 -6.43
C GLY A 89 1.33 20.35 -6.48
N VAL A 90 1.47 19.62 -7.59
CA VAL A 90 0.86 18.31 -7.84
C VAL A 90 1.96 17.26 -7.93
N LEU A 91 1.73 16.08 -7.37
CA LEU A 91 2.73 15.01 -7.36
C LEU A 91 2.91 14.44 -8.76
N SER A 92 4.09 14.60 -9.31
CA SER A 92 4.47 14.02 -10.60
C SER A 92 4.68 12.49 -10.48
N ARG A 93 4.57 11.80 -11.63
CA ARG A 93 4.93 10.39 -11.72
C ARG A 93 6.44 10.21 -11.47
N ARG A 94 6.81 8.99 -11.09
CA ARG A 94 8.18 8.66 -10.69
C ARG A 94 9.26 9.17 -11.66
N GLN A 95 9.05 8.98 -12.96
CA GLN A 95 10.04 9.32 -14.00
C GLN A 95 10.33 10.81 -14.11
N GLU A 96 9.42 11.64 -13.64
CA GLU A 96 9.50 13.11 -13.71
C GLU A 96 10.06 13.73 -12.43
N LEU A 97 10.15 12.93 -11.35
CA LEU A 97 10.71 13.40 -10.09
C LEU A 97 12.24 13.50 -10.17
N PRO A 98 12.83 14.59 -9.65
CA PRO A 98 14.27 14.73 -9.63
C PRO A 98 14.91 13.73 -8.65
N PRO A 99 16.16 13.30 -8.88
CA PRO A 99 16.83 12.29 -8.05
C PRO A 99 16.86 12.64 -6.55
N GLU A 100 16.98 13.92 -6.21
CA GLU A 100 16.97 14.41 -4.83
C GLU A 100 15.63 14.23 -4.10
N ALA A 101 14.54 14.04 -4.84
CA ALA A 101 13.24 13.71 -4.27
C ALA A 101 13.23 12.35 -3.58
N PHE A 102 14.13 11.45 -3.95
CA PHE A 102 14.17 10.11 -3.42
C PHE A 102 15.15 9.96 -2.26
N VAL A 103 14.75 9.13 -1.28
CA VAL A 103 15.62 8.73 -0.18
C VAL A 103 16.40 7.48 -0.58
N SER A 104 17.72 7.50 -0.36
CA SER A 104 18.57 6.34 -0.63
C SER A 104 18.47 5.28 0.48
N VAL A 105 18.79 4.04 0.15
CA VAL A 105 18.91 2.95 1.14
C VAL A 105 19.94 3.30 2.24
N LYS A 106 21.02 4.00 1.88
CA LYS A 106 22.03 4.44 2.85
C LYS A 106 21.45 5.44 3.85
N GLU A 107 20.69 6.45 3.37
CA GLU A 107 20.00 7.41 4.23
C GLU A 107 19.01 6.72 5.14
N LEU A 108 18.15 5.83 4.61
CA LEU A 108 17.18 5.09 5.42
C LEU A 108 17.85 4.26 6.52
N LYS A 109 18.93 3.53 6.20
CA LYS A 109 19.69 2.77 7.19
C LYS A 109 20.31 3.66 8.27
N ALA A 110 20.77 4.85 7.91
CA ALA A 110 21.31 5.82 8.87
C ALA A 110 20.22 6.36 9.81
N LEU A 111 18.98 6.51 9.32
CA LEU A 111 17.83 6.97 10.10
C LEU A 111 17.34 5.92 11.11
N VAL A 112 17.48 4.64 10.81
CA VAL A 112 17.08 3.52 11.71
C VAL A 112 18.03 3.40 12.90
N GLY A 113 18.80 4.19 13.30
CA GLY A 113 19.76 4.27 14.40
C GLY A 113 19.79 3.09 15.40
N LYS A 114 20.84 3.01 16.20
CA LYS A 114 20.97 2.03 17.29
C LYS A 114 19.92 2.35 18.37
N GLY A 115 19.15 1.35 18.77
CA GLY A 115 18.13 1.48 19.82
C GLY A 115 16.70 1.63 19.32
N ASN A 116 16.44 1.30 18.05
CA ASN A 116 15.08 1.13 17.57
C ASN A 116 14.58 -0.27 17.96
N GLU A 117 14.23 -0.44 19.21
CA GLU A 117 13.80 -1.73 19.79
C GLU A 117 12.48 -2.21 19.19
N ASP A 118 11.67 -1.31 18.63
CA ASP A 118 10.37 -1.61 18.03
C ASP A 118 10.45 -2.02 16.56
N GLU A 119 11.66 -2.05 15.98
CA GLU A 119 11.87 -2.36 14.55
C GLU A 119 11.02 -1.51 13.59
N VAL A 120 10.63 -0.30 14.02
CA VAL A 120 9.90 0.65 13.17
C VAL A 120 10.87 1.26 12.16
N LEU A 121 10.46 1.30 10.92
CA LEU A 121 11.23 1.86 9.83
C LEU A 121 10.76 3.29 9.49
N PRO A 122 11.65 4.17 9.02
CA PRO A 122 11.25 5.48 8.50
C PRO A 122 10.60 5.34 7.13
N VAL A 123 9.58 4.49 7.03
CA VAL A 123 8.88 4.17 5.78
C VAL A 123 7.38 4.24 6.01
N ILE A 124 6.71 5.00 5.15
CA ILE A 124 5.26 5.17 5.15
C ILE A 124 4.73 4.75 3.78
N ALA A 125 3.70 3.92 3.74
CA ALA A 125 2.95 3.61 2.53
C ALA A 125 1.62 4.36 2.52
N ILE A 126 1.25 4.91 1.38
CA ILE A 126 -0.02 5.63 1.19
C ILE A 126 -1.02 4.71 0.50
N SER A 127 -2.17 4.49 1.15
CA SER A 127 -3.30 3.75 0.58
C SER A 127 -4.44 4.72 0.28
N PHE A 128 -4.87 4.80 -0.97
CA PHE A 128 -5.82 5.81 -1.43
C PHE A 128 -6.50 5.41 -2.73
N CYS A 129 -7.59 6.10 -3.04
CA CYS A 129 -8.24 5.97 -4.34
C CYS A 129 -7.67 7.00 -5.33
N TRP A 130 -7.35 6.54 -6.53
CA TRP A 130 -7.04 7.43 -7.64
C TRP A 130 -8.29 8.25 -7.99
N ASP A 131 -8.12 9.56 -8.10
CA ASP A 131 -9.23 10.47 -8.39
C ASP A 131 -9.70 10.36 -9.85
N THR A 132 -8.74 10.26 -10.78
CA THR A 132 -9.00 10.06 -12.21
C THR A 132 -8.24 8.83 -12.73
N ALA A 133 -8.61 8.35 -13.91
CA ALA A 133 -7.94 7.22 -14.55
C ALA A 133 -6.47 7.49 -14.87
N PRO A 134 -6.09 8.65 -15.47
CA PRO A 134 -4.70 8.94 -15.81
C PRO A 134 -3.87 9.49 -14.64
N HIS A 135 -4.49 10.06 -13.62
CA HIS A 135 -3.77 10.72 -12.52
C HIS A 135 -4.47 10.53 -11.16
N PRO A 136 -3.73 10.13 -10.12
CA PRO A 136 -4.32 9.83 -8.82
C PRO A 136 -4.84 11.07 -8.07
N ASP A 137 -4.18 12.22 -8.23
CA ASP A 137 -4.48 13.45 -7.47
C ASP A 137 -4.21 14.69 -8.34
N PRO A 138 -4.99 14.94 -9.41
CA PRO A 138 -4.73 16.07 -10.31
C PRO A 138 -4.94 17.44 -9.65
N SER A 139 -5.63 17.47 -8.52
CA SER A 139 -5.90 18.69 -7.76
C SER A 139 -4.89 18.97 -6.64
N GLY A 140 -4.00 18.03 -6.31
CA GLY A 140 -3.06 18.13 -5.19
C GLY A 140 -3.70 18.04 -3.80
N LYS A 141 -5.01 17.77 -3.69
CA LYS A 141 -5.73 17.73 -2.41
C LYS A 141 -5.30 16.56 -1.54
N GLN A 142 -5.07 15.39 -2.15
CA GLN A 142 -4.58 14.22 -1.42
C GLN A 142 -3.14 14.47 -0.95
N LEU A 143 -2.31 15.08 -1.81
CA LEU A 143 -0.95 15.49 -1.43
C LEU A 143 -0.96 16.45 -0.23
N ALA A 144 -1.82 17.46 -0.23
CA ALA A 144 -1.95 18.39 0.88
C ALA A 144 -2.33 17.70 2.19
N THR A 145 -3.26 16.73 2.13
CA THR A 145 -3.69 15.93 3.29
C THR A 145 -2.54 15.09 3.85
N VAL A 146 -1.81 14.40 2.99
CA VAL A 146 -0.64 13.58 3.38
C VAL A 146 0.46 14.47 3.95
N ALA A 147 0.78 15.58 3.30
CA ALA A 147 1.80 16.51 3.76
C ALA A 147 1.49 17.10 5.14
N ALA A 148 0.23 17.43 5.41
CA ALA A 148 -0.19 17.91 6.73
C ALA A 148 0.04 16.84 7.83
N ALA A 149 -0.23 15.57 7.53
CA ALA A 149 0.06 14.47 8.44
C ALA A 149 1.57 14.27 8.63
N LEU A 150 2.35 14.28 7.55
CA LEU A 150 3.80 14.16 7.61
C LEU A 150 4.44 15.28 8.44
N LYS A 151 3.98 16.51 8.30
CA LYS A 151 4.46 17.66 9.12
C LYS A 151 4.24 17.41 10.60
N LYS A 152 3.06 16.91 10.99
CA LYS A 152 2.73 16.59 12.39
C LYS A 152 3.68 15.52 12.95
N GLU A 153 3.95 14.49 12.18
CA GLU A 153 4.84 13.40 12.62
C GLU A 153 6.30 13.88 12.72
N MET A 154 6.81 14.58 11.73
CA MET A 154 8.19 15.13 11.78
C MET A 154 8.42 16.08 12.93
N VAL A 155 7.47 16.95 13.27
CA VAL A 155 7.55 17.85 14.44
C VAL A 155 7.56 17.08 15.73
N LYS A 156 6.68 16.07 15.86
CA LYS A 156 6.57 15.19 17.02
C LYS A 156 7.91 14.52 17.33
N TYR A 157 8.62 14.06 16.31
CA TYR A 157 9.91 13.43 16.44
C TYR A 157 11.07 14.39 16.70
N LYS A 158 11.05 15.59 16.13
CA LYS A 158 12.07 16.61 16.41
C LYS A 158 12.08 17.05 17.88
N ARG A 159 10.94 17.03 18.56
CA ARG A 159 10.80 17.45 19.98
C ARG A 159 11.11 16.34 20.97
N ALA A 160 11.03 15.09 20.58
CA ALA A 160 11.29 13.95 21.45
C ALA A 160 12.81 13.71 21.63
N GLY A 161 13.55 14.75 22.06
CA GLY A 161 14.97 14.64 22.44
C GLY A 161 15.25 13.73 23.64
N GLY A 162 14.33 12.81 23.96
CA GLY A 162 14.39 11.81 25.00
C GLY A 162 14.75 10.42 24.45
N ILE A 163 14.28 9.41 25.16
CA ILE A 163 14.57 7.98 24.93
C ILE A 163 14.10 7.50 23.54
N PHE A 164 13.11 8.18 22.94
CA PHE A 164 12.59 7.87 21.62
C PHE A 164 13.09 8.91 20.60
N LYS A 165 14.13 8.57 19.87
CA LYS A 165 14.60 9.37 18.74
C LYS A 165 13.68 9.09 17.54
N GLY A 166 12.86 10.07 17.19
CA GLY A 166 12.11 10.04 15.95
C GLY A 166 12.99 10.17 14.72
N PHE A 167 12.41 9.98 13.56
CA PHE A 167 13.13 10.11 12.28
C PHE A 167 13.15 11.58 11.85
N SER A 168 14.33 12.06 11.43
CA SER A 168 14.49 13.41 10.86
C SER A 168 14.01 13.48 9.43
N GLU A 169 13.89 12.36 8.75
CA GLU A 169 13.36 12.17 7.40
C GLU A 169 12.65 10.83 7.33
N MET A 170 11.74 10.67 6.36
CA MET A 170 11.02 9.43 6.08
C MET A 170 10.91 9.19 4.58
N GLY A 171 10.95 7.94 4.16
CA GLY A 171 10.65 7.52 2.80
C GLY A 171 9.17 7.19 2.66
N VAL A 172 8.51 7.78 1.68
CA VAL A 172 7.10 7.56 1.42
C VAL A 172 6.93 6.72 0.16
N PHE A 173 6.32 5.56 0.32
CA PHE A 173 5.81 4.77 -0.80
C PHE A 173 4.44 5.31 -1.19
N TRP A 174 4.38 5.93 -2.35
CA TRP A 174 3.15 6.37 -3.00
C TRP A 174 3.20 5.81 -4.41
N ASP A 175 2.34 4.89 -4.75
CA ASP A 175 2.41 4.09 -5.98
C ASP A 175 2.73 4.93 -7.24
N TRP A 176 2.05 6.09 -7.38
CA TRP A 176 2.26 7.03 -8.48
C TRP A 176 3.70 7.54 -8.60
N ALA A 177 4.29 7.89 -7.47
CA ALA A 177 5.62 8.49 -7.40
C ALA A 177 6.74 7.47 -7.08
N SER A 178 6.37 6.25 -6.70
CA SER A 178 7.31 5.22 -6.25
C SER A 178 7.60 4.16 -7.31
N ILE A 179 6.65 3.92 -8.23
CA ILE A 179 6.79 2.92 -9.30
C ILE A 179 6.57 3.59 -10.67
N TYR A 180 7.08 2.96 -11.73
CA TYR A 180 6.99 3.51 -13.08
C TYR A 180 5.55 3.58 -13.58
N GLN A 181 5.11 4.74 -14.03
CA GLN A 181 3.75 4.99 -14.48
C GLN A 181 3.68 5.26 -15.99
N LYS A 182 2.51 5.08 -16.57
CA LYS A 182 2.21 5.53 -17.93
C LYS A 182 2.16 7.05 -17.99
N ASP A 183 2.28 7.63 -19.17
CA ASP A 183 2.24 9.07 -19.36
C ASP A 183 0.80 9.60 -19.38
N PRO A 184 0.36 10.34 -18.36
CA PRO A 184 -1.02 10.81 -18.28
C PRO A 184 -1.40 11.79 -19.39
N THR A 185 -0.42 12.47 -20.00
CA THR A 185 -0.68 13.42 -21.09
C THR A 185 -1.10 12.74 -22.40
N LEU A 186 -0.81 11.44 -22.52
CA LEU A 186 -1.18 10.61 -23.68
C LEU A 186 -2.49 9.84 -23.48
N PHE A 187 -3.18 10.06 -22.34
CA PHE A 187 -4.43 9.37 -22.08
C PHE A 187 -5.57 9.90 -22.94
N ASP A 188 -6.22 9.00 -23.65
CA ASP A 188 -7.37 9.31 -24.49
C ASP A 188 -8.65 8.77 -23.85
N GLU A 189 -9.50 9.67 -23.34
CA GLU A 189 -10.78 9.34 -22.71
C GLU A 189 -11.72 8.60 -23.66
N SER A 190 -11.66 8.90 -24.99
CA SER A 190 -12.51 8.25 -26.00
C SER A 190 -12.20 6.76 -26.15
N GLU A 191 -10.98 6.35 -25.78
CA GLU A 191 -10.50 4.96 -25.80
C GLU A 191 -10.68 4.28 -24.44
N THR A 192 -11.81 4.57 -23.76
CA THR A 192 -12.20 3.92 -22.51
C THR A 192 -13.58 3.26 -22.64
N PRO A 193 -13.89 2.25 -21.82
CA PRO A 193 -15.22 1.66 -21.81
C PRO A 193 -16.33 2.66 -21.51
N ASN A 194 -16.01 3.71 -20.72
CA ASN A 194 -17.00 4.70 -20.31
C ASN A 194 -17.38 5.67 -21.44
N ALA A 195 -16.52 5.82 -22.44
CA ALA A 195 -16.81 6.63 -23.63
C ALA A 195 -17.64 5.87 -24.67
N LYS A 196 -17.76 4.55 -24.54
CA LYS A 196 -18.58 3.74 -25.44
C LYS A 196 -20.01 3.66 -24.94
N PRO A 197 -21.02 3.69 -25.84
CA PRO A 197 -22.42 3.53 -25.46
C PRO A 197 -22.64 2.18 -24.76
N GLU A 198 -23.55 2.14 -23.79
CA GLU A 198 -23.92 0.88 -23.14
C GLU A 198 -24.49 -0.12 -24.18
N GLY A 199 -24.03 -1.36 -24.11
CA GLY A 199 -24.47 -2.44 -24.98
C GLY A 199 -23.34 -3.21 -25.64
N PRO A 200 -23.63 -3.91 -26.76
CA PRO A 200 -22.68 -4.86 -27.37
C PRO A 200 -21.34 -4.26 -27.79
N GLU A 201 -21.31 -2.99 -28.18
CA GLU A 201 -20.06 -2.31 -28.55
C GLU A 201 -19.12 -2.15 -27.36
N ARG A 202 -19.66 -1.69 -26.22
CA ARG A 202 -18.93 -1.57 -24.96
C ARG A 202 -18.44 -2.92 -24.45
N ASP A 203 -19.30 -3.94 -24.52
CA ASP A 203 -18.97 -5.29 -24.08
C ASP A 203 -17.87 -5.89 -24.97
N ALA A 204 -17.92 -5.69 -26.27
CA ALA A 204 -16.88 -6.11 -27.19
C ALA A 204 -15.55 -5.39 -26.93
N PHE A 205 -15.58 -4.08 -26.64
CA PHE A 205 -14.40 -3.31 -26.28
C PHE A 205 -13.76 -3.85 -24.99
N ILE A 206 -14.57 -4.08 -23.94
CA ILE A 206 -14.09 -4.66 -22.67
C ILE A 206 -13.51 -6.08 -22.89
N ALA A 207 -14.16 -6.89 -23.71
CA ALA A 207 -13.67 -8.22 -24.07
C ALA A 207 -12.32 -8.15 -24.78
N GLY A 208 -12.16 -7.20 -25.72
CA GLY A 208 -10.90 -6.96 -26.42
C GLY A 208 -9.76 -6.56 -25.48
N LEU A 209 -10.01 -5.65 -24.52
CA LEU A 209 -9.02 -5.26 -23.51
C LEU A 209 -8.52 -6.46 -22.68
N LYS A 210 -9.39 -7.44 -22.43
CA LYS A 210 -9.06 -8.65 -21.66
C LYS A 210 -8.36 -9.73 -22.48
N ALA A 211 -8.77 -9.87 -23.74
CA ALA A 211 -8.26 -10.94 -24.61
C ALA A 211 -6.84 -10.63 -25.11
N GLU A 212 -6.58 -9.40 -25.50
CA GLU A 212 -5.31 -8.97 -26.10
C GLU A 212 -4.74 -7.72 -25.39
N PRO A 213 -4.27 -7.84 -24.14
CA PRO A 213 -3.76 -6.69 -23.38
C PRO A 213 -2.52 -6.02 -24.01
N SER A 214 -1.85 -6.71 -24.94
CA SER A 214 -0.66 -6.19 -25.65
C SER A 214 -1.01 -5.30 -26.83
N THR A 215 -2.22 -5.38 -27.36
CA THR A 215 -2.68 -4.65 -28.55
C THR A 215 -3.83 -3.71 -28.27
N ASN A 216 -4.63 -4.02 -27.26
CA ASN A 216 -5.75 -3.20 -26.83
C ASN A 216 -5.42 -2.50 -25.52
N PHE A 217 -5.37 -1.19 -25.53
CA PHE A 217 -4.96 -0.39 -24.38
C PHE A 217 -6.11 0.49 -23.88
N TYR A 218 -6.45 0.33 -22.61
CA TYR A 218 -7.29 1.28 -21.91
C TYR A 218 -6.66 2.68 -21.94
N GLY A 219 -7.38 3.66 -22.45
CA GLY A 219 -6.89 5.02 -22.65
C GLY A 219 -6.01 5.22 -23.89
N GLY A 220 -6.06 4.28 -24.86
CA GLY A 220 -5.41 4.38 -26.14
C GLY A 220 -3.99 3.79 -26.23
N GLU A 221 -3.54 3.57 -27.47
CA GLU A 221 -2.27 2.90 -27.74
C GLU A 221 -1.06 3.74 -27.28
N ALA A 222 -1.06 5.05 -27.52
CA ALA A 222 0.01 5.95 -27.12
C ALA A 222 0.22 5.92 -25.60
N TYR A 223 -0.86 6.01 -24.84
CA TYR A 223 -0.83 5.86 -23.38
C TYR A 223 -0.35 4.47 -22.97
N GLY A 224 -0.88 3.42 -23.58
CA GLY A 224 -0.52 2.03 -23.29
C GLY A 224 0.95 1.73 -23.45
N LYS A 225 1.60 2.34 -24.48
CA LYS A 225 3.01 2.13 -24.85
C LYS A 225 3.96 3.20 -24.31
N SER A 226 3.53 4.10 -23.46
CA SER A 226 4.31 5.24 -22.99
C SER A 226 5.48 4.92 -22.04
N ARG A 227 5.57 3.67 -21.54
CA ARG A 227 6.70 3.19 -20.74
C ARG A 227 7.74 2.49 -21.62
N THR A 228 9.02 2.74 -21.32
CA THR A 228 10.13 2.01 -21.93
C THR A 228 10.13 0.53 -21.49
N PRO A 229 10.84 -0.39 -22.20
CA PRO A 229 10.96 -1.78 -21.77
C PRO A 229 11.46 -1.95 -20.34
N ASP A 230 12.46 -1.17 -19.91
CA ASP A 230 13.02 -1.21 -18.55
C ASP A 230 12.00 -0.72 -17.52
N GLU A 231 11.23 0.31 -17.83
CA GLU A 231 10.14 0.79 -16.97
C GLU A 231 9.00 -0.23 -16.85
N ILE A 232 8.70 -0.97 -17.92
CA ILE A 232 7.71 -2.06 -17.88
C ILE A 232 8.20 -3.17 -16.97
N GLU A 233 9.48 -3.57 -17.07
CA GLU A 233 10.06 -4.58 -16.19
C GLU A 233 10.06 -4.10 -14.74
N GLY A 234 10.50 -2.87 -14.48
CA GLY A 234 10.48 -2.25 -13.16
C GLY A 234 9.09 -2.17 -12.57
N PHE A 235 8.08 -1.81 -13.36
CA PHE A 235 6.68 -1.79 -12.93
C PHE A 235 6.18 -3.21 -12.57
N ARG A 236 6.48 -4.21 -13.42
CA ARG A 236 6.10 -5.61 -13.15
C ARG A 236 6.74 -6.12 -11.86
N TYR A 237 8.03 -5.85 -11.68
CA TYR A 237 8.72 -6.20 -10.45
C TYR A 237 8.06 -5.54 -9.22
N ALA A 238 7.85 -4.24 -9.27
CA ALA A 238 7.24 -3.50 -8.18
C ALA A 238 5.86 -4.06 -7.81
N LEU A 239 5.00 -4.28 -8.82
CA LEU A 239 3.63 -4.75 -8.63
C LEU A 239 3.56 -6.19 -8.11
N HIS A 240 4.36 -7.10 -8.68
CA HIS A 240 4.22 -8.53 -8.39
C HIS A 240 5.15 -9.03 -7.28
N GLN A 241 6.24 -8.32 -7.01
CA GLN A 241 7.25 -8.77 -6.05
C GLN A 241 7.31 -7.93 -4.78
N THR A 242 6.77 -6.71 -4.80
CA THR A 242 6.98 -5.80 -3.65
C THR A 242 5.73 -5.10 -3.15
N MET A 243 4.60 -5.11 -3.87
CA MET A 243 3.43 -4.33 -3.49
C MET A 243 2.91 -4.71 -2.10
N ASP A 244 2.81 -5.98 -1.82
CA ASP A 244 2.42 -6.51 -0.52
C ASP A 244 3.37 -6.09 0.61
N LEU A 245 4.66 -5.98 0.30
CA LEU A 245 5.69 -5.65 1.27
C LEU A 245 5.50 -4.26 1.89
N TRP A 246 5.13 -3.25 1.09
CA TRP A 246 4.97 -1.88 1.57
C TRP A 246 3.84 -1.76 2.59
N TYR A 247 2.75 -2.48 2.39
CA TYR A 247 1.59 -2.45 3.28
C TYR A 247 1.69 -3.45 4.43
N ALA A 248 2.18 -4.67 4.18
CA ALA A 248 2.19 -5.74 5.17
C ALA A 248 3.44 -5.76 6.06
N HIS A 249 4.55 -5.09 5.73
CA HIS A 249 5.76 -5.14 6.57
C HIS A 249 5.49 -4.51 7.95
N GLN A 250 5.82 -5.24 9.03
CA GLN A 250 5.51 -4.84 10.40
C GLN A 250 6.12 -3.48 10.82
N GLY A 251 7.27 -3.12 10.27
CA GLY A 251 7.98 -1.88 10.60
C GLY A 251 7.58 -0.68 9.74
N THR A 252 6.71 -0.81 8.73
CA THR A 252 6.24 0.32 7.91
C THR A 252 4.95 0.90 8.48
N ALA A 253 4.76 2.20 8.38
CA ALA A 253 3.47 2.83 8.64
C ALA A 253 2.62 2.84 7.37
N VAL A 254 1.29 2.83 7.51
CA VAL A 254 0.35 2.95 6.40
C VAL A 254 -0.62 4.10 6.69
N TYR A 255 -0.68 5.06 5.79
CA TYR A 255 -1.64 6.16 5.84
C TYR A 255 -2.74 5.90 4.82
N MET A 256 -3.98 5.85 5.28
CA MET A 256 -5.16 5.60 4.47
C MET A 256 -5.93 6.89 4.25
N LEU A 257 -6.21 7.24 3.00
CA LEU A 257 -7.11 8.33 2.64
C LEU A 257 -8.47 7.73 2.32
N THR A 258 -9.27 7.51 3.36
CA THR A 258 -10.56 6.81 3.24
C THR A 258 -11.69 7.68 2.69
N GLN A 259 -11.49 9.00 2.66
CA GLN A 259 -12.43 9.94 2.05
C GLN A 259 -11.90 10.41 0.70
N LEU A 260 -12.80 10.49 -0.27
CA LEU A 260 -12.48 11.09 -1.55
C LEU A 260 -12.37 12.62 -1.39
N PRO A 261 -11.48 13.29 -2.16
CA PRO A 261 -11.40 14.74 -2.15
C PRO A 261 -12.72 15.39 -2.53
N ASP A 262 -13.02 16.56 -1.97
CA ASP A 262 -14.18 17.34 -2.35
C ASP A 262 -14.15 17.66 -3.84
N GLY A 263 -15.26 17.39 -4.54
CA GLY A 263 -15.37 17.57 -5.98
C GLY A 263 -14.75 16.45 -6.83
N SER A 264 -14.33 15.34 -6.22
CA SER A 264 -13.88 14.15 -6.96
C SER A 264 -14.96 13.65 -7.91
N ALA A 265 -14.57 13.35 -9.14
CA ALA A 265 -15.46 12.72 -10.12
C ALA A 265 -15.68 11.24 -9.82
N ARG A 266 -14.85 10.65 -8.98
CA ARG A 266 -14.91 9.24 -8.61
C ARG A 266 -16.13 8.95 -7.74
N LYS A 267 -16.87 7.89 -8.10
CA LYS A 267 -18.08 7.46 -7.36
C LYS A 267 -17.85 6.28 -6.43
N VAL A 268 -16.79 5.52 -6.68
CA VAL A 268 -16.46 4.34 -5.87
C VAL A 268 -15.53 4.77 -4.75
N GLY A 269 -16.01 4.67 -3.52
CA GLY A 269 -15.26 5.03 -2.33
C GLY A 269 -14.12 4.05 -1.99
N TYR A 270 -13.33 4.42 -1.00
CA TYR A 270 -12.19 3.65 -0.52
C TYR A 270 -12.58 2.21 -0.11
N ALA A 271 -13.68 2.06 0.62
CA ALA A 271 -14.13 0.77 1.14
C ALA A 271 -14.66 -0.18 0.06
N ASP A 272 -15.11 0.39 -1.08
CA ASP A 272 -15.72 -0.36 -2.18
C ASP A 272 -14.73 -0.64 -3.32
N SER A 273 -13.49 -0.14 -3.20
CA SER A 273 -12.41 -0.38 -4.15
C SER A 273 -11.62 -1.63 -3.78
N GLY A 274 -11.50 -2.56 -4.72
CA GLY A 274 -10.78 -3.82 -4.47
C GLY A 274 -9.31 -3.62 -4.13
N TRP A 275 -8.66 -2.61 -4.71
CA TRP A 275 -7.25 -2.33 -4.48
C TRP A 275 -7.01 -1.80 -3.06
N THR A 276 -7.72 -0.76 -2.66
CA THR A 276 -7.60 -0.19 -1.30
C THR A 276 -8.04 -1.17 -0.22
N THR A 277 -9.01 -2.04 -0.52
CA THR A 277 -9.39 -3.15 0.37
C THR A 277 -8.23 -4.13 0.57
N TYR A 278 -7.53 -4.50 -0.51
CA TYR A 278 -6.32 -5.35 -0.42
C TYR A 278 -5.22 -4.70 0.41
N GLU A 279 -4.89 -3.44 0.17
CA GLU A 279 -3.86 -2.69 0.90
C GLU A 279 -4.18 -2.58 2.38
N ARG A 280 -5.42 -2.25 2.70
CA ARG A 280 -5.93 -2.18 4.07
C ARG A 280 -5.84 -3.52 4.77
N CYS A 281 -6.35 -4.60 4.16
CA CYS A 281 -6.29 -5.94 4.74
C CYS A 281 -4.83 -6.38 4.97
N SER A 282 -3.93 -6.06 4.04
CA SER A 282 -2.51 -6.34 4.17
C SER A 282 -1.89 -5.58 5.35
N ALA A 283 -2.24 -4.31 5.52
CA ALA A 283 -1.76 -3.48 6.62
C ALA A 283 -2.25 -3.98 7.99
N GLU A 284 -3.49 -4.43 8.08
CA GLU A 284 -4.12 -4.86 9.33
C GLU A 284 -3.63 -6.22 9.83
N GLN A 285 -3.04 -7.07 8.98
CA GLN A 285 -2.69 -8.44 9.35
C GLN A 285 -1.47 -8.57 10.26
N ILE A 286 -0.45 -7.73 10.10
CA ILE A 286 0.88 -7.96 10.69
C ILE A 286 1.31 -6.84 11.66
N LYS A 287 0.68 -5.68 11.60
CA LYS A 287 1.08 -4.53 12.44
C LYS A 287 0.90 -4.85 13.92
N LYS A 288 2.01 -4.88 14.66
CA LYS A 288 1.99 -5.11 16.10
C LYS A 288 1.49 -3.87 16.82
N PHE A 289 0.58 -4.07 17.77
CA PHE A 289 0.27 -3.07 18.78
C PHE A 289 1.34 -3.18 19.88
N SER A 290 2.26 -2.23 19.93
CA SER A 290 3.17 -2.09 21.07
C SER A 290 2.60 -1.10 22.04
N LEU A 291 2.43 -1.48 23.30
CA LEU A 291 2.05 -0.57 24.39
C LEU A 291 3.09 0.54 24.61
N LEU A 292 4.34 0.30 24.23
CA LEU A 292 5.44 1.26 24.29
C LEU A 292 5.47 2.17 23.04
N ALA A 293 4.95 1.72 21.92
CA ALA A 293 4.81 2.49 20.68
C ALA A 293 3.55 3.37 20.64
N VAL A 294 3.04 3.80 21.79
CA VAL A 294 1.87 4.70 21.91
C VAL A 294 2.03 5.98 21.08
N GLN A 295 3.25 6.31 20.70
CA GLN A 295 3.57 7.50 19.92
C GLN A 295 3.59 7.27 18.40
N TRP A 296 3.76 6.03 17.91
CA TRP A 296 3.79 5.71 16.50
C TRP A 296 2.64 4.80 16.10
N LYS A 297 1.67 5.38 15.41
CA LYS A 297 0.55 4.62 14.84
C LYS A 297 0.98 4.06 13.51
N LEU A 298 1.04 2.73 13.41
CA LEU A 298 1.43 2.06 12.17
C LEU A 298 0.34 2.03 11.10
N VAL A 299 -0.91 2.21 11.48
CA VAL A 299 -2.04 2.38 10.55
C VAL A 299 -2.84 3.61 10.95
N LEU A 300 -2.91 4.59 10.06
CA LEU A 300 -3.51 5.88 10.31
C LEU A 300 -4.54 6.20 9.23
N ASP A 301 -5.78 6.48 9.63
CA ASP A 301 -6.83 6.98 8.74
C ASP A 301 -6.78 8.50 8.70
N LEU A 302 -6.43 9.05 7.54
CA LEU A 302 -6.38 10.50 7.27
C LEU A 302 -7.69 11.05 6.70
N GLY A 303 -8.65 10.19 6.40
CA GLY A 303 -9.93 10.59 5.83
C GLY A 303 -10.90 11.23 6.83
N VAL A 304 -10.63 11.09 8.11
CA VAL A 304 -11.39 11.80 9.16
C VAL A 304 -10.69 13.13 9.39
N GLY A 305 -11.35 14.23 9.01
CA GLY A 305 -10.80 15.58 8.92
C GLY A 305 -9.81 15.96 10.01
N ALA A 306 -8.82 16.75 9.63
CA ALA A 306 -7.62 17.09 10.42
C ALA A 306 -7.90 17.68 11.83
N ASP A 307 -9.12 18.15 12.07
CA ASP A 307 -9.55 18.77 13.32
C ASP A 307 -10.14 17.78 14.34
N GLN A 308 -10.40 16.55 13.94
CA GLN A 308 -10.82 15.51 14.86
C GLN A 308 -9.58 14.76 15.35
N GLU A 309 -9.16 15.03 16.59
CA GLU A 309 -8.13 14.27 17.33
C GLU A 309 -8.39 12.75 17.46
N ARG A 310 -9.45 12.27 16.84
CA ARG A 310 -9.80 10.87 16.72
C ARG A 310 -9.28 10.27 15.42
N GLN A 311 -8.02 10.38 15.20
CA GLN A 311 -7.35 9.44 14.32
C GLN A 311 -7.60 8.05 14.92
N ARG A 312 -8.54 7.32 14.36
CA ARG A 312 -8.81 5.95 14.79
C ARG A 312 -7.58 5.12 14.44
N ALA A 313 -6.71 4.91 15.45
CA ALA A 313 -5.85 3.76 15.39
C ALA A 313 -6.80 2.55 15.35
N TRP A 314 -6.81 1.83 14.26
CA TRP A 314 -7.52 0.56 14.20
C TRP A 314 -6.81 -0.37 15.17
N PRO A 315 -7.52 -0.97 16.15
CA PRO A 315 -6.89 -1.94 17.02
C PRO A 315 -6.45 -3.12 16.13
N VAL A 316 -5.15 -3.31 16.04
CA VAL A 316 -4.56 -4.53 15.52
C VAL A 316 -5.08 -5.66 16.41
N GLY A 317 -5.97 -6.49 15.89
CA GLY A 317 -6.51 -7.61 16.64
C GLY A 317 -8.04 -7.73 16.73
N MET A 318 -8.83 -6.94 16.00
CA MET A 318 -10.23 -7.31 15.81
C MET A 318 -10.29 -8.52 14.89
N THR A 319 -10.35 -9.70 15.52
CA THR A 319 -10.63 -10.96 14.86
C THR A 319 -11.88 -10.86 14.00
N THR A 320 -11.87 -11.57 12.87
CA THR A 320 -12.92 -11.77 11.87
C THR A 320 -14.35 -11.95 12.42
N THR A 321 -14.51 -12.16 13.70
CA THR A 321 -15.82 -12.30 14.39
C THR A 321 -16.58 -10.97 14.53
N ALA A 322 -15.89 -9.84 14.59
CA ALA A 322 -16.54 -8.52 14.70
C ALA A 322 -17.06 -8.00 13.34
N MET A 323 -16.48 -8.44 12.22
CA MET A 323 -16.95 -8.08 10.88
C MET A 323 -18.28 -8.74 10.50
N ARG A 324 -18.58 -9.94 11.04
CA ARG A 324 -19.83 -10.64 10.73
C ARG A 324 -21.09 -10.05 11.38
N ARG A 325 -20.96 -9.15 12.36
CA ARG A 325 -22.10 -8.56 13.07
C ARG A 325 -22.59 -7.22 12.51
N ARG A 326 -21.95 -6.66 11.47
CA ARG A 326 -22.39 -5.41 10.85
C ARG A 326 -23.07 -5.57 9.48
N HIS A 327 -23.21 -6.81 9.01
CA HIS A 327 -23.92 -7.17 7.77
C HIS A 327 -25.03 -8.21 7.99
N ALA A 328 -25.55 -8.28 9.22
CA ALA A 328 -26.78 -9.02 9.55
C ALA A 328 -27.90 -8.04 9.91
#